data_5b76bd249f6785a08e0e338277884031
#
_entry.id   5b76bd249f6785a08e0e338277884031
#
_cell.length_a   1.000
_cell.length_b   1.000
_cell.length_c   1.000
_cell.angle_alpha   90.00
_cell.angle_beta   90.00
_cell.angle_gamma   90.00
#
_symmetry.space_group_name_H-M   'P 1'
#
loop_
_entity.id
_entity.type
_entity.pdbx_description
1 polymer ?
#
loop_
_entity_poly.entity_id
_entity_poly.type
_entity_poly.pdbx_seq_one_letter_code
_entity_poly.pdbx_strand_id
1 'polypeptide(L)'
;MPAALRRAFRQGHTGIPMRSRRKRLGLRVLRGKSFAFPVYFDLEERRALALGRAACTAIAQAFLETVEQAGYFVGIYSSKSYLENCLTEELRKRYAVWVAHYGVKQTDYAGQHGMWQYSSTGSVDGIGGNVDLNECYTDYAAIISGKKLNGYGAAPEKLRYDWKAGQRVQLDKEKTQLFANDTSATPAAYLPKGVYYIYDGVPCGLGRFRVTTRAEFCEKKPAGKYVTGYVSVDNFREV
;
A
#
# COMPACT_ATOMS: atom_id res chain seq x y z
N MET A 1 14.00 -1.67 6.01
CA MET A 1 12.66 -1.07 5.77
C MET A 1 12.48 0.16 6.63
N PRO A 2 11.97 1.28 6.11
CA PRO A 2 11.65 2.44 6.94
C PRO A 2 10.60 2.11 8.00
N ALA A 3 10.78 2.59 9.23
CA ALA A 3 9.88 2.37 10.36
C ALA A 3 8.40 2.76 10.07
N ALA A 4 8.19 3.66 9.15
CA ALA A 4 6.86 4.08 8.70
C ALA A 4 6.07 2.94 8.01
N LEU A 5 6.73 2.05 7.27
CA LEU A 5 6.07 0.90 6.65
C LEU A 5 5.62 -0.12 7.70
N ARG A 6 6.44 -0.38 8.74
CA ARG A 6 6.07 -1.28 9.84
C ARG A 6 4.88 -0.75 10.66
N ARG A 7 4.84 0.56 10.92
CA ARG A 7 3.75 1.20 11.68
C ARG A 7 2.40 1.14 10.95
N ALA A 8 2.39 1.25 9.64
CA ALA A 8 1.18 1.16 8.83
C ALA A 8 0.52 -0.24 8.89
N PHE A 9 1.31 -1.29 9.15
CA PHE A 9 0.82 -2.67 9.24
C PHE A 9 0.48 -3.13 10.66
N ARG A 10 0.99 -2.48 11.72
CA ARG A 10 0.76 -2.87 13.12
C ARG A 10 -0.51 -2.34 13.79
N GLN A 11 -1.14 -1.29 13.29
CA GLN A 11 -2.31 -0.69 13.93
C GLN A 11 -3.62 -1.15 13.31
N GLY A 12 -4.20 -2.22 13.84
CA GLY A 12 -5.53 -2.69 13.48
C GLY A 12 -6.21 -3.37 14.65
N HIS A 13 -6.88 -2.61 15.48
CA HIS A 13 -7.83 -3.13 16.48
C HIS A 13 -9.24 -3.15 15.89
N THR A 14 -9.98 -4.21 16.23
CA THR A 14 -11.40 -4.54 16.03
C THR A 14 -11.80 -5.22 14.72
N GLY A 15 -12.40 -6.40 14.91
CA GLY A 15 -12.84 -7.38 13.93
C GLY A 15 -13.89 -6.91 12.96
N ILE A 16 -13.43 -6.50 11.76
CA ILE A 16 -14.27 -6.31 10.57
C ILE A 16 -13.32 -6.29 9.36
N PRO A 17 -13.74 -6.67 8.16
CA PRO A 17 -12.86 -7.19 7.12
C PRO A 17 -11.69 -6.26 6.79
N MET A 18 -10.51 -6.66 7.21
CA MET A 18 -9.21 -6.00 7.00
C MET A 18 -8.88 -5.74 5.51
N ARG A 19 -9.71 -6.24 4.59
CA ARG A 19 -9.44 -6.29 3.15
C ARG A 19 -9.30 -4.93 2.48
N SER A 20 -10.10 -3.93 2.81
CA SER A 20 -10.12 -2.68 2.03
C SER A 20 -9.27 -1.53 2.61
N ARG A 21 -9.08 -1.50 3.90
CA ARG A 21 -8.37 -0.41 4.60
C ARG A 21 -6.85 -0.54 4.51
N ARG A 22 -6.31 -1.74 4.78
CA ARG A 22 -4.86 -2.02 4.69
C ARG A 22 -4.35 -1.93 3.26
N LYS A 23 -5.11 -2.41 2.28
CA LYS A 23 -4.78 -2.33 0.85
C LYS A 23 -4.59 -0.89 0.38
N ARG A 24 -5.52 0.01 0.73
CA ARG A 24 -5.46 1.42 0.34
C ARG A 24 -4.34 2.19 1.04
N LEU A 25 -4.07 1.89 2.30
CA LEU A 25 -2.99 2.53 3.04
C LEU A 25 -1.62 2.16 2.48
N GLY A 26 -1.40 0.87 2.16
CA GLY A 26 -0.17 0.39 1.55
C GLY A 26 0.13 1.06 0.21
N LEU A 27 -0.82 1.08 -0.72
CA LEU A 27 -0.65 1.71 -2.03
C LEU A 27 -0.37 3.22 -1.95
N ARG A 28 -0.93 3.92 -0.97
CA ARG A 28 -0.66 5.34 -0.74
C ARG A 28 0.78 5.61 -0.32
N VAL A 29 1.35 4.73 0.50
CA VAL A 29 2.75 4.86 0.95
C VAL A 29 3.73 4.61 -0.19
N LEU A 30 3.38 3.70 -1.11
CA LEU A 30 4.23 3.30 -2.23
C LEU A 30 4.20 4.28 -3.39
N ARG A 31 3.10 4.99 -3.56
CA ARG A 31 2.85 5.85 -4.72
C ARG A 31 3.91 6.95 -4.87
N GLY A 32 4.36 7.17 -6.11
CA GLY A 32 5.39 8.16 -6.44
C GLY A 32 6.80 7.82 -5.95
N LYS A 33 7.03 6.60 -5.50
CA LYS A 33 8.35 6.13 -5.06
C LYS A 33 8.85 5.03 -5.98
N SER A 34 10.16 5.03 -6.21
CA SER A 34 10.86 3.94 -6.89
C SER A 34 11.76 3.21 -5.88
N PHE A 35 11.76 1.88 -5.91
CA PHE A 35 12.55 1.07 -5.00
C PHE A 35 12.85 -0.32 -5.58
N ALA A 36 14.02 -0.84 -5.24
CA ALA A 36 14.63 -2.00 -5.88
C ALA A 36 14.25 -3.36 -5.24
N PHE A 37 13.43 -3.37 -4.21
CA PHE A 37 13.02 -4.60 -3.53
C PHE A 37 11.51 -4.85 -3.65
N PRO A 38 11.05 -6.11 -3.52
CA PRO A 38 9.62 -6.42 -3.51
C PRO A 38 8.87 -5.70 -2.38
N VAL A 39 7.58 -5.47 -2.59
CA VAL A 39 6.66 -5.10 -1.52
C VAL A 39 6.24 -6.37 -0.81
N TYR A 40 6.75 -6.58 0.39
CA TYR A 40 6.46 -7.79 1.14
C TYR A 40 5.19 -7.68 1.98
N PHE A 41 4.34 -8.70 1.89
CA PHE A 41 3.28 -8.96 2.86
C PHE A 41 3.91 -9.59 4.09
N ASP A 42 3.91 -8.87 5.21
CA ASP A 42 4.45 -9.31 6.49
C ASP A 42 3.37 -10.11 7.25
N LEU A 43 3.59 -11.42 7.39
CA LEU A 43 2.68 -12.35 8.07
C LEU A 43 3.33 -12.87 9.35
N GLU A 44 3.16 -12.14 10.46
CA GLU A 44 3.72 -12.50 11.78
C GLU A 44 2.67 -12.45 12.90
N GLU A 45 1.46 -11.93 12.64
CA GLU A 45 0.45 -11.76 13.68
C GLU A 45 -0.16 -13.10 14.09
N ARG A 46 0.03 -13.51 15.35
CA ARG A 46 -0.55 -14.74 15.91
C ARG A 46 -2.06 -14.88 15.69
N ARG A 47 -2.79 -13.77 15.73
CA ARG A 47 -4.25 -13.76 15.47
C ARG A 47 -4.60 -14.12 14.03
N ALA A 48 -3.81 -13.68 13.06
CA ALA A 48 -4.00 -14.07 11.68
C ALA A 48 -3.72 -15.56 11.50
N LEU A 49 -2.68 -16.06 12.13
CA LEU A 49 -2.27 -17.46 12.09
C LEU A 49 -3.31 -18.40 12.70
N ALA A 50 -3.99 -17.97 13.77
CA ALA A 50 -5.07 -18.74 14.40
C ALA A 50 -6.31 -18.92 13.50
N LEU A 51 -6.41 -18.18 12.39
CA LEU A 51 -7.50 -18.35 11.42
C LEU A 51 -7.34 -19.59 10.53
N GLY A 52 -6.20 -20.27 10.58
CA GLY A 52 -5.87 -21.44 9.78
C GLY A 52 -5.38 -21.13 8.36
N ARG A 53 -4.83 -22.17 7.70
CA ARG A 53 -4.14 -22.04 6.40
C ARG A 53 -4.97 -21.38 5.32
N ALA A 54 -6.21 -21.82 5.13
CA ALA A 54 -7.08 -21.30 4.09
C ALA A 54 -7.33 -19.78 4.24
N ALA A 55 -7.60 -19.31 5.45
CA ALA A 55 -7.87 -17.91 5.71
C ALA A 55 -6.58 -17.06 5.59
N CYS A 56 -5.45 -17.54 6.11
CA CYS A 56 -4.15 -16.86 5.96
C CYS A 56 -3.78 -16.72 4.48
N THR A 57 -3.91 -17.81 3.72
CA THR A 57 -3.65 -17.79 2.26
C THR A 57 -4.55 -16.78 1.54
N ALA A 58 -5.84 -16.78 1.81
CA ALA A 58 -6.79 -15.85 1.19
C ALA A 58 -6.49 -14.38 1.54
N ILE A 59 -6.06 -14.10 2.76
CA ILE A 59 -5.67 -12.75 3.19
C ILE A 59 -4.39 -12.30 2.46
N ALA A 60 -3.36 -13.16 2.46
CA ALA A 60 -2.10 -12.88 1.78
C ALA A 60 -2.32 -12.68 0.27
N GLN A 61 -3.02 -13.61 -0.38
CA GLN A 61 -3.33 -13.54 -1.81
C GLN A 61 -4.05 -12.24 -2.16
N ALA A 62 -5.08 -11.89 -1.41
CA ALA A 62 -5.84 -10.67 -1.66
C ALA A 62 -5.01 -9.39 -1.53
N PHE A 63 -3.99 -9.35 -0.66
CA PHE A 63 -3.05 -8.24 -0.57
C PHE A 63 -2.12 -8.24 -1.77
N LEU A 64 -1.47 -9.38 -2.04
CA LEU A 64 -0.47 -9.53 -3.08
C LEU A 64 -1.03 -9.18 -4.46
N GLU A 65 -2.19 -9.74 -4.82
CA GLU A 65 -2.87 -9.44 -6.08
C GLU A 65 -3.19 -7.93 -6.22
N THR A 66 -3.65 -7.30 -5.13
CA THR A 66 -3.98 -5.87 -5.16
C THR A 66 -2.76 -5.00 -5.43
N VAL A 67 -1.63 -5.33 -4.80
CA VAL A 67 -0.38 -4.55 -4.92
C VAL A 67 0.30 -4.86 -6.26
N GLU A 68 0.25 -6.12 -6.71
CA GLU A 68 0.74 -6.54 -8.02
C GLU A 68 -0.02 -5.84 -9.16
N GLN A 69 -1.36 -5.81 -9.10
CA GLN A 69 -2.20 -5.09 -10.08
C GLN A 69 -1.93 -3.58 -10.13
N ALA A 70 -1.39 -3.03 -9.06
CA ALA A 70 -0.95 -1.64 -9.02
C ALA A 70 0.47 -1.41 -9.59
N GLY A 71 1.10 -2.43 -10.18
CA GLY A 71 2.40 -2.33 -10.84
C GLY A 71 3.59 -2.54 -9.92
N TYR A 72 3.41 -3.19 -8.78
CA TYR A 72 4.50 -3.49 -7.86
C TYR A 72 4.91 -4.96 -7.90
N PHE A 73 6.20 -5.22 -7.80
CA PHE A 73 6.73 -6.55 -7.56
C PHE A 73 6.48 -6.92 -6.09
N VAL A 74 5.85 -8.06 -5.85
CA VAL A 74 5.36 -8.42 -4.52
C VAL A 74 5.97 -9.71 -4.00
N GLY A 75 6.01 -9.85 -2.68
CA GLY A 75 6.51 -11.03 -2.00
C GLY A 75 5.85 -11.23 -0.63
N ILE A 76 6.23 -12.32 0.01
CA ILE A 76 5.77 -12.73 1.34
C ILE A 76 6.98 -12.76 2.26
N TYR A 77 6.88 -12.07 3.40
CA TYR A 77 7.80 -12.21 4.52
C TYR A 77 7.10 -12.91 5.66
N SER A 78 7.72 -13.97 6.17
CA SER A 78 7.27 -14.65 7.38
C SER A 78 8.35 -15.58 7.91
N SER A 79 8.14 -16.10 9.14
CA SER A 79 8.99 -17.19 9.64
C SER A 79 8.81 -18.46 8.81
N LYS A 80 9.87 -19.30 8.76
CA LYS A 80 9.82 -20.61 8.09
C LYS A 80 8.58 -21.39 8.49
N SER A 81 8.33 -21.52 9.80
CA SER A 81 7.19 -22.28 10.33
C SER A 81 5.85 -21.76 9.80
N TYR A 82 5.68 -20.44 9.70
CA TYR A 82 4.42 -19.87 9.21
C TYR A 82 4.26 -19.98 7.69
N LEU A 83 5.35 -19.85 6.96
CA LEU A 83 5.33 -20.13 5.52
C LEU A 83 4.85 -21.56 5.24
N GLU A 84 5.40 -22.54 5.96
CA GLU A 84 5.09 -23.96 5.73
C GLU A 84 3.71 -24.36 6.24
N ASN A 85 3.30 -23.84 7.40
CA ASN A 85 2.07 -24.29 8.07
C ASN A 85 0.83 -23.44 7.78
N CYS A 86 1.01 -22.16 7.46
CA CYS A 86 -0.10 -21.21 7.36
C CYS A 86 -0.38 -20.72 5.93
N LEU A 87 0.45 -21.07 4.96
CA LEU A 87 0.25 -20.71 3.56
C LEU A 87 0.30 -21.94 2.66
N THR A 88 -0.47 -21.91 1.56
CA THR A 88 -0.41 -22.96 0.57
C THR A 88 0.88 -22.91 -0.24
N GLU A 89 1.27 -24.04 -0.78
CA GLU A 89 2.49 -24.14 -1.60
C GLU A 89 2.35 -23.35 -2.89
N GLU A 90 1.19 -23.34 -3.51
CA GLU A 90 0.88 -22.59 -4.73
C GLU A 90 1.13 -21.08 -4.53
N LEU A 91 0.67 -20.53 -3.40
CA LEU A 91 0.89 -19.12 -3.09
C LEU A 91 2.39 -18.81 -2.94
N ARG A 92 3.12 -19.68 -2.23
CA ARG A 92 4.57 -19.53 -1.99
C ARG A 92 5.40 -19.68 -3.27
N LYS A 93 4.97 -20.52 -4.21
CA LYS A 93 5.62 -20.69 -5.52
C LYS A 93 5.38 -19.50 -6.46
N ARG A 94 4.22 -18.85 -6.33
CA ARG A 94 3.84 -17.74 -7.21
C ARG A 94 4.58 -16.43 -6.88
N TYR A 95 4.87 -16.18 -5.62
CA TYR A 95 5.39 -14.91 -5.13
C TYR A 95 6.80 -15.03 -4.57
N ALA A 96 7.54 -13.91 -4.57
CA ALA A 96 8.86 -13.88 -3.92
C ALA A 96 8.72 -14.16 -2.42
N VAL A 97 9.63 -14.97 -1.89
CA VAL A 97 9.65 -15.31 -0.46
C VAL A 97 10.89 -14.72 0.20
N TRP A 98 10.66 -14.06 1.32
CA TRP A 98 11.67 -13.65 2.29
C TRP A 98 11.41 -14.44 3.58
N VAL A 99 12.23 -15.47 3.81
CA VAL A 99 12.08 -16.36 4.96
C VAL A 99 12.86 -15.84 6.17
N ALA A 100 12.24 -15.79 7.35
CA ALA A 100 12.92 -15.60 8.62
C ALA A 100 13.16 -16.97 9.27
N HIS A 101 14.44 -17.30 9.52
CA HIS A 101 14.86 -18.54 10.17
C HIS A 101 16.16 -18.29 10.94
N TYR A 102 16.04 -18.16 12.25
CA TYR A 102 17.14 -17.77 13.13
C TYR A 102 17.83 -18.94 13.80
N GLY A 103 19.06 -18.74 14.25
CA GLY A 103 19.82 -19.72 15.05
C GLY A 103 20.32 -20.92 14.26
N VAL A 104 20.36 -20.82 12.94
CA VAL A 104 20.87 -21.87 12.05
C VAL A 104 21.98 -21.32 11.16
N LYS A 105 22.89 -22.20 10.71
CA LYS A 105 23.97 -21.81 9.79
C LYS A 105 23.46 -21.50 8.40
N GLN A 106 22.40 -22.17 7.98
CA GLN A 106 21.71 -21.99 6.71
C GLN A 106 20.26 -22.40 6.91
N THR A 107 19.33 -21.68 6.24
CA THR A 107 17.92 -22.07 6.31
C THR A 107 17.69 -23.40 5.61
N ASP A 108 16.92 -24.28 6.23
CA ASP A 108 16.41 -25.53 5.65
C ASP A 108 14.99 -25.39 5.11
N TYR A 109 14.54 -24.16 4.86
CA TYR A 109 13.27 -23.91 4.18
C TYR A 109 13.30 -24.50 2.77
N ALA A 110 12.47 -25.52 2.53
CA ALA A 110 12.49 -26.30 1.27
C ALA A 110 11.90 -25.52 0.07
N GLY A 111 11.18 -24.42 0.30
CA GLY A 111 10.58 -23.59 -0.76
C GLY A 111 11.61 -22.66 -1.40
N GLN A 112 11.30 -22.21 -2.63
CA GLN A 112 12.09 -21.16 -3.25
C GLN A 112 12.01 -19.87 -2.44
N HIS A 113 13.14 -19.23 -2.18
CA HIS A 113 13.22 -17.96 -1.51
C HIS A 113 14.34 -17.10 -2.09
N GLY A 114 14.09 -15.81 -2.19
CA GLY A 114 15.07 -14.86 -2.71
C GLY A 114 15.80 -14.09 -1.61
N MET A 115 15.29 -14.15 -0.38
CA MET A 115 15.92 -13.54 0.79
C MET A 115 15.74 -14.42 2.02
N TRP A 116 16.78 -14.42 2.88
CA TRP A 116 16.77 -15.06 4.19
C TRP A 116 17.16 -14.05 5.26
N GLN A 117 16.30 -13.86 6.28
CA GLN A 117 16.63 -13.15 7.50
C GLN A 117 17.16 -14.15 8.52
N TYR A 118 18.45 -14.06 8.81
CA TYR A 118 19.12 -15.01 9.68
C TYR A 118 19.30 -14.53 11.12
N SER A 119 19.09 -13.23 11.37
CA SER A 119 19.14 -12.65 12.72
C SER A 119 18.21 -11.44 12.83
N SER A 120 17.66 -11.25 14.03
CA SER A 120 16.95 -10.03 14.45
C SER A 120 17.69 -9.26 15.54
N THR A 121 18.90 -9.67 15.88
CA THR A 121 19.73 -9.12 16.96
C THR A 121 21.12 -8.73 16.48
N GLY A 122 21.25 -8.41 15.19
CA GLY A 122 22.52 -7.95 14.62
C GLY A 122 22.91 -6.55 15.12
N SER A 123 24.17 -6.20 14.87
CA SER A 123 24.71 -4.88 15.13
C SER A 123 25.34 -4.31 13.86
N VAL A 124 25.13 -3.03 13.62
CA VAL A 124 25.74 -2.31 12.51
C VAL A 124 26.29 -0.99 13.06
N ASP A 125 27.53 -0.68 12.73
CA ASP A 125 28.18 0.55 13.18
C ASP A 125 27.36 1.80 12.80
N GLY A 126 27.15 2.67 13.77
CA GLY A 126 26.36 3.89 13.61
C GLY A 126 24.86 3.70 13.82
N ILE A 127 24.36 2.49 14.07
CA ILE A 127 22.96 2.21 14.39
C ILE A 127 22.84 1.73 15.84
N GLY A 128 22.12 2.49 16.66
CA GLY A 128 21.84 2.08 18.06
C GLY A 128 20.74 1.00 18.12
N GLY A 129 20.99 -0.08 18.87
CA GLY A 129 20.06 -1.20 19.05
C GLY A 129 20.23 -2.32 18.04
N ASN A 130 19.33 -3.31 18.14
CA ASN A 130 19.35 -4.48 17.27
C ASN A 130 18.86 -4.16 15.85
N VAL A 131 19.51 -4.76 14.87
CA VAL A 131 19.12 -4.70 13.46
C VAL A 131 18.87 -6.11 12.91
N ASP A 132 17.97 -6.20 11.93
CA ASP A 132 17.73 -7.44 11.19
C ASP A 132 18.86 -7.64 10.16
N LEU A 133 19.48 -8.83 10.18
CA LEU A 133 20.52 -9.21 9.23
C LEU A 133 19.95 -10.20 8.20
N ASN A 134 20.27 -9.94 6.93
CA ASN A 134 19.67 -10.65 5.82
C ASN A 134 20.70 -11.02 4.76
N GLU A 135 20.48 -12.15 4.10
CA GLU A 135 21.11 -12.50 2.82
C GLU A 135 20.07 -12.38 1.70
N CYS A 136 20.49 -11.81 0.56
CA CYS A 136 19.67 -11.69 -0.63
C CYS A 136 20.32 -12.47 -1.76
N TYR A 137 19.62 -13.47 -2.26
CA TYR A 137 20.11 -14.38 -3.31
C TYR A 137 19.60 -14.00 -4.72
N THR A 138 18.64 -13.07 -4.79
CA THR A 138 18.00 -12.67 -6.04
C THR A 138 18.30 -11.21 -6.35
N ASP A 139 18.76 -10.92 -7.55
CA ASP A 139 18.91 -9.54 -8.03
C ASP A 139 17.54 -8.93 -8.34
N TYR A 140 16.85 -8.54 -7.27
CA TYR A 140 15.55 -7.87 -7.37
C TYR A 140 15.64 -6.53 -8.12
N ALA A 141 16.75 -5.82 -7.99
CA ALA A 141 16.94 -4.54 -8.66
C ALA A 141 16.90 -4.70 -10.18
N ALA A 142 17.62 -5.67 -10.73
CA ALA A 142 17.60 -5.97 -12.15
C ALA A 142 16.23 -6.45 -12.64
N ILE A 143 15.58 -7.36 -11.89
CA ILE A 143 14.26 -7.88 -12.24
C ILE A 143 13.20 -6.77 -12.25
N ILE A 144 13.15 -5.96 -11.20
CA ILE A 144 12.13 -4.93 -11.02
C ILE A 144 12.29 -3.80 -12.02
N SER A 145 13.53 -3.33 -12.24
CA SER A 145 13.81 -2.29 -13.23
C SER A 145 13.59 -2.79 -14.66
N GLY A 146 14.03 -3.99 -14.97
CA GLY A 146 13.82 -4.61 -16.30
C GLY A 146 12.36 -4.82 -16.65
N LYS A 147 11.52 -5.12 -15.65
CA LYS A 147 10.06 -5.25 -15.80
C LYS A 147 9.30 -3.93 -15.65
N LYS A 148 10.00 -2.83 -15.40
CA LYS A 148 9.39 -1.49 -15.15
C LYS A 148 8.36 -1.49 -14.01
N LEU A 149 8.60 -2.27 -12.98
CA LEU A 149 7.76 -2.34 -11.76
C LEU A 149 8.27 -1.39 -10.68
N ASN A 150 7.53 -1.26 -9.57
CA ASN A 150 7.91 -0.46 -8.39
C ASN A 150 8.29 1.00 -8.73
N GLY A 151 7.61 1.61 -9.70
CA GLY A 151 7.89 2.97 -10.14
C GLY A 151 9.07 3.11 -11.12
N TYR A 152 9.75 2.01 -11.49
CA TYR A 152 10.72 2.03 -12.57
C TYR A 152 9.99 2.03 -13.93
N GLY A 153 10.21 3.05 -14.74
CA GLY A 153 9.70 3.11 -16.12
C GLY A 153 8.33 3.73 -16.34
N ALA A 154 7.56 3.99 -15.30
CA ALA A 154 6.59 5.07 -15.33
C ALA A 154 7.28 6.30 -14.73
N ALA A 155 7.27 7.43 -15.41
CA ALA A 155 7.39 8.68 -14.67
C ALA A 155 6.34 8.58 -13.55
N PRO A 156 6.72 8.73 -12.25
CA PRO A 156 5.72 8.65 -11.21
C PRO A 156 4.66 9.67 -11.59
N GLU A 157 3.42 9.22 -11.70
CA GLU A 157 2.29 10.15 -11.79
C GLU A 157 2.40 10.98 -10.52
N LYS A 158 3.03 12.14 -10.65
CA LYS A 158 3.31 13.03 -9.54
C LYS A 158 1.95 13.50 -9.07
N LEU A 159 1.44 12.87 -8.02
CA LEU A 159 0.20 13.33 -7.44
C LEU A 159 0.34 14.81 -7.13
N ARG A 160 -0.39 15.62 -7.84
CA ARG A 160 -0.40 17.05 -7.62
C ARG A 160 -1.14 17.37 -6.34
N TYR A 161 -0.43 17.93 -5.40
CA TYR A 161 -1.00 18.50 -4.17
C TYR A 161 -1.05 20.04 -4.21
N ASP A 162 -0.70 20.62 -5.34
CA ASP A 162 -0.67 22.06 -5.58
C ASP A 162 -1.90 22.57 -6.36
N TRP A 163 -2.96 21.80 -6.36
CA TRP A 163 -4.24 22.19 -6.92
C TRP A 163 -4.76 23.49 -6.30
N LYS A 164 -5.25 24.40 -7.13
CA LYS A 164 -5.77 25.69 -6.70
C LYS A 164 -7.28 25.72 -6.76
N ALA A 165 -7.90 26.59 -5.96
CA ALA A 165 -9.33 26.87 -6.07
C ALA A 165 -9.73 27.21 -7.51
N GLY A 166 -10.84 26.67 -7.94
CA GLY A 166 -11.36 26.88 -9.30
C GLY A 166 -10.72 26.02 -10.39
N GLN A 167 -9.62 25.31 -10.13
CA GLN A 167 -9.05 24.41 -11.12
C GLN A 167 -10.00 23.24 -11.43
N ARG A 168 -10.07 22.91 -12.72
CA ARG A 168 -10.87 21.80 -13.23
C ARG A 168 -10.13 20.49 -13.05
N VAL A 169 -10.86 19.47 -12.65
CA VAL A 169 -10.37 18.09 -12.54
C VAL A 169 -11.34 17.15 -13.22
N GLN A 170 -10.82 16.24 -14.01
CA GLN A 170 -11.59 15.16 -14.60
C GLN A 170 -11.59 13.95 -13.67
N LEU A 171 -12.75 13.37 -13.42
CA LEU A 171 -12.92 12.05 -12.81
C LEU A 171 -13.30 11.05 -13.89
N ASP A 172 -12.45 10.06 -14.12
CA ASP A 172 -12.61 9.10 -15.24
C ASP A 172 -13.44 7.87 -14.88
N LYS A 173 -13.63 7.62 -13.58
CA LYS A 173 -14.38 6.46 -13.12
C LYS A 173 -15.87 6.74 -13.02
N GLU A 174 -16.69 5.80 -13.44
CA GLU A 174 -18.17 5.88 -13.32
C GLU A 174 -18.66 5.99 -11.88
N LYS A 175 -17.84 5.53 -10.92
CA LYS A 175 -18.11 5.60 -9.47
C LYS A 175 -16.85 6.01 -8.72
N THR A 176 -16.59 7.31 -8.63
CA THR A 176 -15.50 7.85 -7.81
C THR A 176 -15.98 8.05 -6.37
N GLN A 177 -15.23 7.52 -5.40
CA GLN A 177 -15.58 7.63 -3.98
C GLN A 177 -15.59 9.08 -3.51
N LEU A 178 -16.72 9.50 -2.96
CA LEU A 178 -16.93 10.79 -2.31
C LEU A 178 -17.01 10.59 -0.80
N PHE A 179 -16.29 11.38 -0.04
CA PHE A 179 -16.25 11.30 1.42
C PHE A 179 -16.88 12.55 2.04
N ALA A 180 -17.57 12.38 3.16
CA ALA A 180 -18.20 13.49 3.88
C ALA A 180 -17.19 14.42 4.53
N ASN A 181 -16.01 13.88 4.91
CA ASN A 181 -14.91 14.64 5.52
C ASN A 181 -13.56 14.03 5.14
N ASP A 182 -12.49 14.67 5.61
CA ASP A 182 -11.10 14.28 5.34
C ASP A 182 -10.66 13.01 6.08
N THR A 183 -11.26 12.69 7.20
CA THR A 183 -10.90 11.55 8.06
C THR A 183 -11.74 10.31 7.83
N SER A 184 -12.89 10.43 7.16
CA SER A 184 -13.82 9.32 6.95
C SER A 184 -13.16 8.19 6.16
N ALA A 185 -13.26 6.97 6.69
CA ALA A 185 -12.74 5.78 6.01
C ALA A 185 -13.74 5.20 5.01
N THR A 186 -15.02 5.48 5.18
CA THR A 186 -16.11 4.97 4.35
C THR A 186 -16.61 6.08 3.44
N PRO A 187 -16.80 5.81 2.15
CA PRO A 187 -17.44 6.78 1.25
C PRO A 187 -18.87 7.09 1.72
N ALA A 188 -19.23 8.37 1.68
CA ALA A 188 -20.60 8.80 1.92
C ALA A 188 -21.48 8.64 0.67
N ALA A 189 -20.86 8.77 -0.52
CA ALA A 189 -21.53 8.65 -1.81
C ALA A 189 -20.50 8.32 -2.91
N TYR A 190 -20.96 8.31 -4.15
CA TYR A 190 -20.11 8.17 -5.33
C TYR A 190 -20.43 9.26 -6.34
N LEU A 191 -19.39 9.84 -6.94
CA LEU A 191 -19.52 10.77 -8.04
C LEU A 191 -19.41 10.04 -9.37
N PRO A 192 -20.23 10.41 -10.37
CA PRO A 192 -20.10 9.89 -11.72
C PRO A 192 -18.84 10.47 -12.41
N LYS A 193 -18.44 9.85 -13.49
CA LYS A 193 -17.47 10.40 -14.43
C LYS A 193 -17.89 11.80 -14.85
N GLY A 194 -16.92 12.73 -14.85
CA GLY A 194 -17.24 14.12 -15.21
C GLY A 194 -16.18 15.11 -14.76
N VAL A 195 -16.41 16.37 -15.08
CA VAL A 195 -15.57 17.50 -14.68
C VAL A 195 -16.10 18.09 -13.37
N TYR A 196 -15.19 18.30 -12.45
CA TYR A 196 -15.43 18.95 -11.17
C TYR A 196 -14.42 20.06 -10.95
N TYR A 197 -14.60 20.83 -9.91
CA TYR A 197 -13.74 21.98 -9.60
C TYR A 197 -13.17 21.81 -8.19
N ILE A 198 -11.90 22.14 -8.03
CA ILE A 198 -11.26 22.21 -6.71
C ILE A 198 -11.89 23.38 -5.95
N TYR A 199 -12.46 23.10 -4.77
CA TYR A 199 -13.21 24.11 -4.04
C TYR A 199 -12.32 25.22 -3.48
N ASP A 200 -11.21 24.90 -2.81
CA ASP A 200 -10.36 25.86 -2.09
C ASP A 200 -8.85 25.60 -2.20
N GLY A 201 -8.45 24.57 -2.88
CA GLY A 201 -7.03 24.23 -3.06
C GLY A 201 -6.31 23.76 -1.79
N VAL A 202 -7.04 23.47 -0.71
CA VAL A 202 -6.45 23.01 0.57
C VAL A 202 -6.44 21.48 0.62
N PRO A 203 -5.24 20.84 0.58
CA PRO A 203 -5.15 19.39 0.71
C PRO A 203 -5.47 18.97 2.15
N CYS A 204 -6.25 17.91 2.28
CA CYS A 204 -6.61 17.32 3.57
C CYS A 204 -5.67 16.16 3.93
N GLY A 205 -5.59 15.81 5.22
CA GLY A 205 -4.62 14.86 5.78
C GLY A 205 -4.60 13.45 5.16
N LEU A 206 -5.63 13.05 4.42
CA LEU A 206 -5.70 11.80 3.66
C LEU A 206 -5.44 11.97 2.15
N GLY A 207 -4.82 13.09 1.73
CA GLY A 207 -4.56 13.39 0.32
C GLY A 207 -5.85 13.60 -0.48
N ARG A 208 -6.84 14.20 0.15
CA ARG A 208 -8.12 14.57 -0.45
C ARG A 208 -8.19 16.07 -0.65
N PHE A 209 -9.00 16.46 -1.64
CA PHE A 209 -9.39 17.85 -1.82
C PHE A 209 -10.91 17.96 -1.75
N ARG A 210 -11.36 19.09 -1.31
CA ARG A 210 -12.77 19.47 -1.44
C ARG A 210 -13.07 19.78 -2.90
N VAL A 211 -14.13 19.18 -3.41
CA VAL A 211 -14.58 19.42 -4.80
C VAL A 211 -15.98 19.99 -4.81
N THR A 212 -16.30 20.68 -5.89
CA THR A 212 -17.63 21.20 -6.18
C THR A 212 -17.99 20.95 -7.64
N THR A 213 -19.28 21.02 -7.96
CA THR A 213 -19.81 20.77 -9.31
C THR A 213 -19.79 22.00 -10.21
N ARG A 214 -19.58 23.21 -9.66
CA ARG A 214 -19.60 24.46 -10.41
C ARG A 214 -18.47 25.39 -10.00
N ALA A 215 -17.88 26.07 -11.00
CA ALA A 215 -16.78 27.00 -10.77
C ALA A 215 -17.19 28.16 -9.83
N GLU A 216 -18.40 28.67 -9.98
CA GLU A 216 -18.91 29.77 -9.16
C GLU A 216 -19.13 29.40 -7.68
N PHE A 217 -19.01 28.13 -7.31
CA PHE A 217 -19.11 27.67 -5.93
C PHE A 217 -17.77 27.65 -5.19
N CYS A 218 -16.67 27.80 -5.91
CA CYS A 218 -15.33 27.77 -5.31
C CYS A 218 -15.19 28.91 -4.29
N GLU A 219 -14.65 28.56 -3.13
CA GLU A 219 -14.40 29.44 -1.99
C GLU A 219 -15.62 30.13 -1.38
N LYS A 220 -16.84 29.92 -1.88
CA LYS A 220 -18.06 30.52 -1.32
C LYS A 220 -18.35 30.00 0.08
N LYS A 221 -18.84 30.87 0.92
CA LYS A 221 -19.22 30.58 2.30
C LYS A 221 -20.76 30.56 2.47
N PRO A 222 -21.30 29.75 3.39
CA PRO A 222 -20.59 28.72 4.18
C PRO A 222 -20.21 27.51 3.32
N ALA A 223 -19.03 26.95 3.55
CA ALA A 223 -18.48 25.85 2.73
C ALA A 223 -19.46 24.66 2.60
N GLY A 224 -20.14 24.29 3.67
CA GLY A 224 -21.09 23.16 3.68
C GLY A 224 -22.24 23.26 2.68
N LYS A 225 -22.52 24.46 2.18
CA LYS A 225 -23.56 24.68 1.13
C LYS A 225 -23.01 24.44 -0.28
N TYR A 226 -21.73 24.63 -0.51
CA TYR A 226 -21.12 24.69 -1.84
C TYR A 226 -20.15 23.56 -2.13
N VAL A 227 -19.62 22.89 -1.11
CA VAL A 227 -18.76 21.71 -1.23
C VAL A 227 -19.61 20.48 -1.52
N THR A 228 -19.31 19.77 -2.60
CA THR A 228 -19.94 18.48 -2.90
C THR A 228 -19.42 17.39 -1.96
N GLY A 229 -18.14 17.41 -1.64
CA GLY A 229 -17.48 16.50 -0.71
C GLY A 229 -15.98 16.42 -0.94
N TYR A 230 -15.35 15.38 -0.39
CA TYR A 230 -13.92 15.16 -0.44
C TYR A 230 -13.59 14.01 -1.38
N VAL A 231 -12.69 14.24 -2.32
CA VAL A 231 -12.22 13.25 -3.29
C VAL A 231 -10.71 13.08 -3.17
N SER A 232 -10.25 11.84 -3.23
CA SER A 232 -8.82 11.55 -3.18
C SER A 232 -8.13 12.01 -4.46
N VAL A 233 -7.00 12.70 -4.32
CA VAL A 233 -6.21 13.30 -5.41
C VAL A 233 -5.80 12.32 -6.51
N ASP A 234 -5.69 11.05 -6.17
CA ASP A 234 -5.39 9.97 -7.13
C ASP A 234 -6.50 9.73 -8.17
N ASN A 235 -7.66 10.29 -7.99
CA ASN A 235 -8.72 10.24 -8.99
C ASN A 235 -8.74 11.44 -9.92
N PHE A 236 -7.90 12.45 -9.69
CA PHE A 236 -7.86 13.67 -10.49
C PHE A 236 -7.01 13.49 -11.74
N ARG A 237 -7.51 13.99 -12.86
CA ARG A 237 -6.77 14.23 -14.11
C ARG A 237 -6.89 15.69 -14.46
N GLU A 238 -5.87 16.24 -15.10
CA GLU A 238 -5.96 17.58 -15.68
C GLU A 238 -6.94 17.59 -16.84
N VAL A 239 -7.64 18.71 -17.00
CA VAL A 239 -8.58 18.97 -18.10
C VAL A 239 -8.00 20.00 -19.04
#